data_f5da4049ba376283223440582bffa4b5
#
_entry.id   f5da4049ba376283223440582bffa4b5
#
_cell.length_a   1.000
_cell.length_b   1.000
_cell.length_c   1.000
_cell.angle_alpha   90.00
_cell.angle_beta   90.00
_cell.angle_gamma   90.00
#
_symmetry.space_group_name_H-M   'P 1'
#
loop_
_entity.id
_entity.type
_entity.pdbx_description
1 polymer ?
#
loop_
_entity_poly.entity_id
_entity_poly.type
_entity_poly.pdbx_seq_one_letter_code
_entity_poly.pdbx_strand_id
1 'polypeptide(L)'
;MRLELYDEVALLFHSEEKDIYFVQHMIKNIFCIKKIIRNRQDLQVYELLKNHPHPNMANVIDFAYSHDKTIIIEEFINGCTLDFRISQRPLHPKEVESIMLQLFSVVSHIHKLHPPVIHRDIKPENILIYQGHITLIDFEISKRYLPDCVDIMKCGSVGYAAPEQYDGRSNQQSDIYAVGILLREIVYASEQTEPMLSILHDIIHTSTQIDETRRYQSINEMKKEFLQRFHHRKW
;
A
#
# COMPACT_ATOMS: atom_id res chain seq x y z
N MET A 1 5.44 -24.30 4.05
CA MET A 1 3.97 -24.08 4.16
C MET A 1 3.25 -25.42 4.03
N ARG A 2 2.23 -25.67 4.86
CA ARG A 2 1.33 -26.84 4.76
C ARG A 2 0.00 -26.37 4.19
N LEU A 3 -0.13 -26.43 2.86
CA LEU A 3 -1.32 -25.93 2.14
C LEU A 3 -2.60 -26.66 2.53
N GLU A 4 -2.51 -27.94 2.89
CA GLU A 4 -3.63 -28.76 3.37
C GLU A 4 -4.30 -28.25 4.66
N LEU A 5 -3.69 -27.29 5.34
CA LEU A 5 -4.29 -26.65 6.53
C LEU A 5 -5.25 -25.50 6.20
N TYR A 6 -5.38 -25.12 4.93
CA TYR A 6 -6.19 -23.99 4.49
C TYR A 6 -7.31 -24.49 3.57
N ASP A 7 -8.52 -24.58 4.12
CA ASP A 7 -9.72 -24.95 3.39
C ASP A 7 -10.23 -23.77 2.57
N GLU A 8 -10.48 -23.98 1.27
CA GLU A 8 -10.97 -22.95 0.36
C GLU A 8 -12.47 -22.77 0.52
N VAL A 9 -12.89 -21.66 1.14
CA VAL A 9 -14.29 -21.34 1.40
C VAL A 9 -14.95 -20.69 0.18
N ALA A 10 -14.27 -19.75 -0.47
CA ALA A 10 -14.77 -19.04 -1.64
C ALA A 10 -13.65 -18.53 -2.54
N LEU A 11 -13.87 -18.55 -3.85
CA LEU A 11 -13.06 -17.82 -4.82
C LEU A 11 -13.54 -16.37 -4.87
N LEU A 12 -12.66 -15.43 -4.52
CA LEU A 12 -12.95 -13.99 -4.49
C LEU A 12 -12.60 -13.28 -5.80
N PHE A 13 -11.54 -13.75 -6.46
CA PHE A 13 -11.06 -13.15 -7.70
C PHE A 13 -10.35 -14.20 -8.56
N HIS A 14 -10.55 -14.11 -9.88
CA HIS A 14 -9.87 -14.95 -10.87
C HIS A 14 -9.41 -14.11 -12.06
N SER A 15 -8.17 -14.32 -12.49
CA SER A 15 -7.62 -13.83 -13.75
C SER A 15 -6.61 -14.82 -14.32
N GLU A 16 -6.09 -14.55 -15.52
CA GLU A 16 -5.01 -15.35 -16.10
C GLU A 16 -3.73 -15.30 -15.27
N GLU A 17 -3.53 -14.23 -14.48
CA GLU A 17 -2.31 -14.00 -13.70
C GLU A 17 -2.42 -14.49 -12.26
N LYS A 18 -3.62 -14.42 -11.65
CA LYS A 18 -3.80 -14.79 -10.24
C LYS A 18 -5.20 -15.26 -9.88
N ASP A 19 -5.26 -16.05 -8.80
CA ASP A 19 -6.49 -16.38 -8.07
C ASP A 19 -6.38 -15.90 -6.63
N ILE A 20 -7.49 -15.38 -6.10
CA ILE A 20 -7.61 -14.97 -4.70
C ILE A 20 -8.76 -15.73 -4.07
N TYR A 21 -8.47 -16.44 -2.98
CA TYR A 21 -9.44 -17.22 -2.23
C TYR A 21 -9.62 -16.69 -0.82
N PHE A 22 -10.83 -16.74 -0.33
CA PHE A 22 -11.14 -16.70 1.08
C PHE A 22 -10.97 -18.12 1.63
N VAL A 23 -10.12 -18.27 2.64
CA VAL A 23 -9.77 -19.59 3.19
C VAL A 23 -9.89 -19.60 4.70
N GLN A 24 -10.10 -20.78 5.28
CA GLN A 24 -10.11 -21.01 6.71
C GLN A 24 -8.92 -21.88 7.11
N HIS A 25 -8.12 -21.42 8.07
CA HIS A 25 -7.09 -22.26 8.66
C HIS A 25 -7.70 -23.27 9.63
N MET A 26 -7.74 -24.54 9.26
CA MET A 26 -8.51 -25.60 9.93
C MET A 26 -8.17 -25.79 11.42
N ILE A 27 -6.89 -25.67 11.80
CA ILE A 27 -6.47 -25.87 13.20
C ILE A 27 -6.69 -24.63 14.06
N LYS A 28 -6.35 -23.44 13.51
CA LYS A 28 -6.45 -22.16 14.24
C LYS A 28 -7.84 -21.55 14.21
N ASN A 29 -8.71 -22.06 13.35
CA ASN A 29 -10.07 -21.57 13.10
C ASN A 29 -10.12 -20.07 12.79
N ILE A 30 -9.16 -19.56 12.02
CA ILE A 30 -9.09 -18.17 11.57
C ILE A 30 -9.28 -18.09 10.06
N PHE A 31 -9.89 -17.01 9.61
CA PHE A 31 -10.01 -16.72 8.17
C PHE A 31 -8.79 -15.99 7.64
N CYS A 32 -8.43 -16.32 6.41
CA CYS A 32 -7.27 -15.78 5.72
C CYS A 32 -7.59 -15.50 4.25
N ILE A 33 -6.71 -14.75 3.59
CA ILE A 33 -6.67 -14.60 2.15
C ILE A 33 -5.54 -15.45 1.60
N LYS A 34 -5.85 -16.29 0.63
CA LYS A 34 -4.87 -17.08 -0.12
C LYS A 34 -4.78 -16.53 -1.54
N LYS A 35 -3.60 -16.09 -1.92
CA LYS A 35 -3.27 -15.64 -3.27
C LYS A 35 -2.43 -16.71 -3.96
N ILE A 36 -2.81 -17.08 -5.17
CA ILE A 36 -2.04 -17.97 -6.06
C ILE A 36 -1.64 -17.15 -7.28
N ILE A 37 -0.40 -16.73 -7.35
CA ILE A 37 0.14 -15.88 -8.41
C ILE A 37 0.91 -16.76 -9.40
N ARG A 38 0.57 -16.68 -10.71
CA ARG A 38 1.10 -17.55 -11.76
C ARG A 38 2.46 -17.11 -12.31
N ASN A 39 3.25 -16.47 -11.46
CA ASN A 39 4.66 -16.17 -11.71
C ASN A 39 5.45 -16.22 -10.39
N ARG A 40 6.77 -16.17 -10.49
CA ARG A 40 7.63 -16.15 -9.31
C ARG A 40 7.74 -14.72 -8.78
N GLN A 41 7.35 -14.53 -7.54
CA GLN A 41 7.52 -13.30 -6.77
C GLN A 41 8.84 -13.33 -5.98
N ASP A 42 9.35 -12.17 -5.57
CA ASP A 42 10.49 -12.13 -4.65
C ASP A 42 10.04 -12.51 -3.23
N LEU A 43 10.17 -13.79 -2.86
CA LEU A 43 9.79 -14.28 -1.53
C LEU A 43 10.53 -13.60 -0.39
N GLN A 44 11.68 -12.98 -0.62
CA GLN A 44 12.40 -12.25 0.43
C GLN A 44 11.67 -10.96 0.84
N VAL A 45 10.83 -10.40 -0.04
CA VAL A 45 9.90 -9.33 0.35
C VAL A 45 8.92 -9.86 1.40
N TYR A 46 8.27 -10.99 1.13
CA TYR A 46 7.29 -11.59 2.05
C TYR A 46 7.93 -12.07 3.36
N GLU A 47 9.18 -12.54 3.31
CA GLU A 47 9.94 -12.87 4.51
C GLU A 47 10.21 -11.65 5.39
N LEU A 48 10.60 -10.53 4.79
CA LEU A 48 10.79 -9.26 5.50
C LEU A 48 9.48 -8.79 6.14
N LEU A 49 8.38 -8.77 5.37
CA LEU A 49 7.08 -8.32 5.87
C LEU A 49 6.56 -9.23 7.00
N LYS A 50 6.71 -10.55 6.87
CA LYS A 50 6.32 -11.53 7.91
C LYS A 50 7.09 -11.33 9.22
N ASN A 51 8.38 -11.04 9.13
CA ASN A 51 9.25 -10.87 10.29
C ASN A 51 9.15 -9.47 10.92
N HIS A 52 8.57 -8.50 10.21
CA HIS A 52 8.41 -7.12 10.67
C HIS A 52 6.95 -6.65 10.47
N PRO A 53 5.99 -7.20 11.23
CA PRO A 53 4.59 -6.82 11.11
C PRO A 53 4.36 -5.37 11.53
N HIS A 54 3.35 -4.72 10.95
CA HIS A 54 2.92 -3.37 11.30
C HIS A 54 1.38 -3.30 11.39
N PRO A 55 0.78 -2.61 12.36
CA PRO A 55 -0.67 -2.58 12.52
C PRO A 55 -1.45 -2.09 11.28
N ASN A 56 -0.84 -1.24 10.46
CA ASN A 56 -1.47 -0.74 9.24
C ASN A 56 -1.01 -1.50 7.97
N MET A 57 -0.57 -2.75 8.09
CA MET A 57 -0.16 -3.61 7.00
C MET A 57 -0.76 -5.00 7.19
N ALA A 58 -1.29 -5.60 6.13
CA ALA A 58 -1.78 -6.98 6.21
C ALA A 58 -0.65 -7.93 6.60
N ASN A 59 -0.86 -8.72 7.66
CA ASN A 59 0.15 -9.66 8.12
C ASN A 59 0.31 -10.82 7.15
N VAL A 60 1.54 -11.07 6.73
CA VAL A 60 1.90 -12.26 5.96
C VAL A 60 1.98 -13.45 6.92
N ILE A 61 1.05 -14.41 6.77
CA ILE A 61 0.98 -15.59 7.62
C ILE A 61 1.93 -16.67 7.14
N ASP A 62 1.92 -16.94 5.82
CA ASP A 62 2.80 -17.92 5.20
C ASP A 62 2.96 -17.68 3.70
N PHE A 63 4.01 -18.23 3.09
CA PHE A 63 4.25 -18.14 1.65
C PHE A 63 5.14 -19.28 1.17
N ALA A 64 5.01 -19.65 -0.11
CA ALA A 64 5.86 -20.66 -0.75
C ALA A 64 5.84 -20.56 -2.26
N TYR A 65 6.84 -21.20 -2.90
CA TYR A 65 6.72 -21.61 -4.30
C TYR A 65 6.06 -22.99 -4.39
N SER A 66 5.17 -23.14 -5.36
CA SER A 66 4.62 -24.43 -5.77
C SER A 66 4.63 -24.51 -7.29
N HIS A 67 5.55 -25.32 -7.84
CA HIS A 67 5.85 -25.33 -9.25
C HIS A 67 6.29 -23.93 -9.74
N ASP A 68 5.60 -23.34 -10.71
CA ASP A 68 5.90 -22.00 -11.23
C ASP A 68 5.02 -20.89 -10.62
N LYS A 69 4.32 -21.21 -9.52
CA LYS A 69 3.39 -20.29 -8.85
C LYS A 69 3.94 -19.86 -7.50
N THR A 70 3.64 -18.62 -7.13
CA THR A 70 3.82 -18.13 -5.77
C THR A 70 2.49 -18.23 -5.03
N ILE A 71 2.50 -18.82 -3.84
CA ILE A 71 1.33 -18.90 -2.96
C ILE A 71 1.63 -18.08 -1.73
N ILE A 72 0.70 -17.18 -1.38
CA ILE A 72 0.81 -16.27 -0.24
C ILE A 72 -0.46 -16.42 0.59
N ILE A 73 -0.28 -16.52 1.91
CA ILE A 73 -1.37 -16.49 2.88
C ILE A 73 -1.22 -15.22 3.71
N GLU A 74 -2.24 -14.39 3.68
CA GLU A 74 -2.32 -13.14 4.43
C GLU A 74 -3.52 -13.16 5.38
N GLU A 75 -3.49 -12.32 6.41
CA GLU A 75 -4.65 -12.15 7.28
C GLU A 75 -5.85 -11.61 6.48
N PHE A 76 -7.04 -12.05 6.87
CA PHE A 76 -8.27 -11.47 6.35
C PHE A 76 -8.62 -10.20 7.12
N ILE A 77 -8.77 -9.09 6.39
CA ILE A 77 -9.21 -7.80 6.94
C ILE A 77 -10.68 -7.60 6.60
N ASN A 78 -11.53 -7.50 7.63
CA ASN A 78 -12.96 -7.26 7.46
C ASN A 78 -13.22 -5.76 7.23
N GLY A 79 -12.82 -5.25 6.08
CA GLY A 79 -12.95 -3.84 5.69
C GLY A 79 -13.39 -3.67 4.24
N CYS A 80 -13.68 -2.45 3.86
CA CYS A 80 -13.86 -2.06 2.45
C CYS A 80 -12.63 -1.33 1.94
N THR A 81 -12.44 -1.23 0.63
CA THR A 81 -11.37 -0.43 0.04
C THR A 81 -11.60 1.06 0.31
N LEU A 82 -10.52 1.83 0.38
CA LEU A 82 -10.61 3.28 0.52
C LEU A 82 -11.31 3.91 -0.69
N ASP A 83 -11.10 3.37 -1.90
CA ASP A 83 -11.84 3.73 -3.11
C ASP A 83 -13.36 3.62 -2.90
N PHE A 84 -13.83 2.45 -2.44
CA PHE A 84 -15.25 2.28 -2.11
C PHE A 84 -15.70 3.26 -1.02
N ARG A 85 -14.90 3.45 0.04
CA ARG A 85 -15.25 4.37 1.15
C ARG A 85 -15.43 5.81 0.67
N ILE A 86 -14.53 6.35 -0.16
CA ILE A 86 -14.62 7.73 -0.67
C ILE A 86 -15.77 7.90 -1.68
N SER A 87 -16.18 6.84 -2.40
CA SER A 87 -17.34 6.88 -3.30
C SER A 87 -18.68 6.96 -2.56
N GLN A 88 -18.75 6.54 -1.29
CA GLN A 88 -20.00 6.49 -0.54
C GLN A 88 -20.41 7.83 0.10
N ARG A 89 -19.45 8.57 0.63
CA ARG A 89 -19.66 9.90 1.23
C ARG A 89 -18.35 10.66 1.33
N PRO A 90 -18.40 12.01 1.34
CA PRO A 90 -17.21 12.82 1.58
C PRO A 90 -16.52 12.46 2.90
N LEU A 91 -15.22 12.70 2.96
CA LEU A 91 -14.41 12.50 4.14
C LEU A 91 -14.42 13.76 5.02
N HIS A 92 -14.65 13.59 6.30
CA HIS A 92 -14.43 14.65 7.27
C HIS A 92 -12.92 14.94 7.40
N PRO A 93 -12.46 16.19 7.60
CA PRO A 93 -11.02 16.50 7.72
C PRO A 93 -10.25 15.63 8.71
N LYS A 94 -10.84 15.28 9.85
CA LYS A 94 -10.22 14.35 10.81
C LYS A 94 -10.04 12.93 10.28
N GLU A 95 -10.91 12.48 9.38
CA GLU A 95 -10.74 11.18 8.71
C GLU A 95 -9.56 11.25 7.73
N VAL A 96 -9.43 12.35 6.98
CA VAL A 96 -8.28 12.60 6.09
C VAL A 96 -6.98 12.58 6.89
N GLU A 97 -6.93 13.31 8.02
CA GLU A 97 -5.77 13.31 8.91
C GLU A 97 -5.42 11.91 9.39
N SER A 98 -6.42 11.19 9.92
CA SER A 98 -6.23 9.84 10.46
C SER A 98 -5.73 8.85 9.40
N ILE A 99 -6.31 8.86 8.20
CA ILE A 99 -5.90 8.01 7.07
C ILE A 99 -4.45 8.31 6.71
N MET A 100 -4.10 9.59 6.52
CA MET A 100 -2.76 9.97 6.10
C MET A 100 -1.70 9.65 7.15
N LEU A 101 -1.97 9.86 8.44
CA LEU A 101 -1.02 9.54 9.50
C LEU A 101 -0.72 8.05 9.59
N GLN A 102 -1.73 7.21 9.43
CA GLN A 102 -1.58 5.77 9.41
C GLN A 102 -0.82 5.30 8.15
N LEU A 103 -1.11 5.89 6.99
CA LEU A 103 -0.40 5.60 5.75
C LEU A 103 1.08 6.00 5.83
N PHE A 104 1.37 7.20 6.33
CA PHE A 104 2.76 7.62 6.58
C PHE A 104 3.49 6.66 7.52
N SER A 105 2.80 6.12 8.53
CA SER A 105 3.38 5.16 9.48
C SER A 105 3.80 3.87 8.78
N VAL A 106 2.92 3.25 8.02
CA VAL A 106 3.23 1.98 7.36
C VAL A 106 4.26 2.15 6.24
N VAL A 107 4.18 3.22 5.44
CA VAL A 107 5.18 3.48 4.39
C VAL A 107 6.55 3.77 5.01
N SER A 108 6.61 4.55 6.11
CA SER A 108 7.86 4.74 6.86
C SER A 108 8.43 3.44 7.40
N HIS A 109 7.55 2.52 7.85
CA HIS A 109 7.97 1.22 8.36
C HIS A 109 8.64 0.38 7.28
N ILE A 110 7.99 0.17 6.12
CA ILE A 110 8.56 -0.65 5.05
C ILE A 110 9.81 -0.04 4.43
N HIS A 111 9.92 1.29 4.35
CA HIS A 111 11.11 2.00 3.87
C HIS A 111 12.30 1.91 4.83
N LYS A 112 12.10 1.58 6.11
CA LYS A 112 13.16 1.38 7.11
C LYS A 112 13.62 -0.06 7.25
N LEU A 113 13.00 -1.00 6.57
CA LEU A 113 13.46 -2.38 6.55
C LEU A 113 14.85 -2.48 5.91
N HIS A 114 15.55 -3.56 6.17
CA HIS A 114 16.91 -3.77 5.66
C HIS A 114 16.98 -5.10 4.90
N PRO A 115 16.99 -5.08 3.56
CA PRO A 115 16.91 -3.89 2.70
C PRO A 115 15.51 -3.22 2.73
N PRO A 116 15.42 -1.92 2.37
CA PRO A 116 14.12 -1.23 2.27
C PRO A 116 13.18 -1.95 1.29
N VAL A 117 11.89 -1.96 1.62
CA VAL A 117 10.84 -2.46 0.70
C VAL A 117 10.13 -1.25 0.08
N ILE A 118 10.01 -1.25 -1.24
CA ILE A 118 9.25 -0.29 -2.04
C ILE A 118 7.96 -0.95 -2.47
N HIS A 119 6.81 -0.33 -2.17
CA HIS A 119 5.49 -0.90 -2.44
C HIS A 119 5.13 -0.89 -3.92
N ARG A 120 5.36 0.23 -4.59
CA ARG A 120 5.16 0.49 -6.04
C ARG A 120 3.71 0.56 -6.53
N ASP A 121 2.72 0.24 -5.68
CA ASP A 121 1.29 0.28 -6.05
C ASP A 121 0.40 0.84 -4.93
N ILE A 122 0.82 1.96 -4.32
CA ILE A 122 0.01 2.65 -3.31
C ILE A 122 -1.13 3.39 -4.03
N LYS A 123 -2.38 2.96 -3.75
CA LYS A 123 -3.61 3.54 -4.32
C LYS A 123 -4.81 3.19 -3.42
N PRO A 124 -5.98 3.84 -3.58
CA PRO A 124 -7.14 3.60 -2.73
C PRO A 124 -7.63 2.16 -2.71
N GLU A 125 -7.54 1.44 -3.82
CA GLU A 125 -7.96 0.04 -3.94
C GLU A 125 -7.09 -0.91 -3.10
N ASN A 126 -5.84 -0.51 -2.84
CA ASN A 126 -4.88 -1.29 -2.04
C ASN A 126 -4.82 -0.83 -0.57
N ILE A 127 -5.80 -0.07 -0.12
CA ILE A 127 -5.97 0.34 1.27
C ILE A 127 -7.35 -0.10 1.74
N LEU A 128 -7.40 -1.03 2.69
CA LEU A 128 -8.64 -1.40 3.36
C LEU A 128 -8.87 -0.47 4.55
N ILE A 129 -10.14 -0.15 4.81
CA ILE A 129 -10.55 0.66 5.96
C ILE A 129 -11.64 -0.05 6.75
N TYR A 130 -11.46 -0.15 8.06
CA TYR A 130 -12.41 -0.71 9.00
C TYR A 130 -12.40 0.10 10.30
N GLN A 131 -13.54 0.69 10.67
CA GLN A 131 -13.71 1.51 11.88
C GLN A 131 -12.63 2.59 12.06
N GLY A 132 -12.23 3.26 10.96
CA GLY A 132 -11.20 4.31 10.97
C GLY A 132 -9.75 3.81 10.99
N HIS A 133 -9.54 2.49 11.07
CA HIS A 133 -8.24 1.88 10.93
C HIS A 133 -7.98 1.52 9.46
N ILE A 134 -6.82 1.91 8.92
CA ILE A 134 -6.43 1.52 7.57
C ILE A 134 -5.44 0.35 7.58
N THR A 135 -5.49 -0.46 6.54
CA THR A 135 -4.53 -1.54 6.30
C THR A 135 -4.07 -1.50 4.85
N LEU A 136 -2.78 -1.29 4.63
CA LEU A 136 -2.14 -1.38 3.32
C LEU A 136 -2.01 -2.86 2.95
N ILE A 137 -2.46 -3.19 1.75
CA ILE A 137 -2.47 -4.55 1.21
C ILE A 137 -1.78 -4.60 -0.15
N ASP A 138 -1.59 -5.80 -0.66
CA ASP A 138 -1.14 -6.09 -2.03
C ASP A 138 0.31 -5.68 -2.34
N PHE A 139 1.24 -6.49 -1.81
CA PHE A 139 2.68 -6.37 -2.03
C PHE A 139 3.18 -7.18 -3.24
N GLU A 140 2.31 -7.53 -4.19
CA GLU A 140 2.66 -8.43 -5.31
C GLU A 140 3.73 -7.86 -6.23
N ILE A 141 3.71 -6.55 -6.47
CA ILE A 141 4.74 -5.89 -7.27
C ILE A 141 5.80 -5.15 -6.45
N SER A 142 5.78 -5.33 -5.12
CA SER A 142 6.78 -4.73 -4.25
C SER A 142 8.15 -5.34 -4.45
N LYS A 143 9.19 -4.56 -4.17
CA LYS A 143 10.57 -5.02 -4.29
C LYS A 143 11.41 -4.60 -3.09
N ARG A 144 12.50 -5.32 -2.87
CA ARG A 144 13.60 -4.85 -2.03
C ARG A 144 14.41 -3.81 -2.81
N TYR A 145 14.67 -2.68 -2.20
CA TYR A 145 15.55 -1.69 -2.79
C TYR A 145 17.00 -2.13 -2.62
N LEU A 146 17.64 -2.48 -3.72
CA LEU A 146 19.06 -2.79 -3.81
C LEU A 146 19.67 -1.74 -4.74
N PRO A 147 20.68 -0.97 -4.32
CA PRO A 147 21.42 -0.07 -5.21
C PRO A 147 21.89 -0.87 -6.43
N ASP A 148 21.98 -0.36 -7.58
CA ASP A 148 22.46 -1.01 -8.80
C ASP A 148 21.55 -2.08 -9.42
N CYS A 149 20.37 -2.34 -8.86
CA CYS A 149 19.38 -3.24 -9.45
C CYS A 149 18.32 -2.45 -10.23
N VAL A 150 18.26 -2.72 -11.54
CA VAL A 150 17.18 -2.22 -12.42
C VAL A 150 15.96 -3.13 -12.26
N ASP A 151 14.77 -2.54 -12.29
CA ASP A 151 13.53 -3.32 -12.22
C ASP A 151 13.37 -4.19 -13.48
N ILE A 152 13.07 -5.47 -13.26
CA ILE A 152 12.87 -6.42 -14.36
C ILE A 152 11.60 -6.09 -15.14
N MET A 153 10.60 -5.49 -14.49
CA MET A 153 9.32 -5.10 -15.09
C MET A 153 8.98 -3.66 -14.81
N LYS A 154 8.48 -2.98 -15.83
CA LYS A 154 7.75 -1.72 -15.68
C LYS A 154 6.45 -2.04 -14.99
N CYS A 155 6.16 -1.41 -13.88
CA CYS A 155 5.00 -1.75 -13.05
C CYS A 155 4.42 -0.53 -12.34
N GLY A 156 3.19 -0.69 -11.88
CA GLY A 156 2.43 0.32 -11.16
C GLY A 156 1.12 0.67 -11.87
N SER A 157 0.16 1.15 -11.12
CA SER A 157 -1.16 1.52 -11.63
C SER A 157 -1.13 2.87 -12.33
N VAL A 158 -1.81 2.94 -13.48
CA VAL A 158 -1.95 4.20 -14.25
C VAL A 158 -2.57 5.27 -13.35
N GLY A 159 -1.95 6.46 -13.35
CA GLY A 159 -2.39 7.59 -12.53
C GLY A 159 -1.72 7.67 -11.15
N TYR A 160 -1.18 6.59 -10.60
CA TYR A 160 -0.47 6.54 -9.31
C TYR A 160 1.02 6.25 -9.44
N ALA A 161 1.40 5.46 -10.45
CA ALA A 161 2.79 5.11 -10.67
C ALA A 161 3.63 6.35 -10.98
N ALA A 162 4.78 6.46 -10.32
CA ALA A 162 5.73 7.53 -10.56
C ALA A 162 6.37 7.41 -11.95
N PRO A 163 6.75 8.54 -12.59
CA PRO A 163 7.32 8.52 -13.95
C PRO A 163 8.48 7.53 -14.13
N GLU A 164 9.38 7.46 -13.17
CA GLU A 164 10.54 6.55 -13.20
C GLU A 164 10.18 5.07 -13.19
N GLN A 165 8.99 4.70 -12.69
CA GLN A 165 8.53 3.30 -12.72
C GLN A 165 8.29 2.81 -14.15
N TYR A 166 7.87 3.72 -15.05
CA TYR A 166 7.72 3.41 -16.47
C TYR A 166 9.07 3.24 -17.19
N ASP A 167 10.17 3.70 -16.57
CA ASP A 167 11.54 3.50 -17.04
C ASP A 167 12.22 2.29 -16.38
N GLY A 168 11.48 1.50 -15.59
CA GLY A 168 12.03 0.34 -14.88
C GLY A 168 12.93 0.72 -13.71
N ARG A 169 12.64 1.83 -13.04
CA ARG A 169 13.33 2.28 -11.83
C ARG A 169 12.30 2.54 -10.74
N SER A 170 12.58 2.16 -9.53
CA SER A 170 11.73 2.46 -8.39
C SER A 170 12.55 2.57 -7.10
N ASN A 171 12.20 3.54 -6.29
CA ASN A 171 12.83 3.80 -5.02
C ASN A 171 11.80 4.35 -4.00
N GLN A 172 12.23 4.82 -2.85
CA GLN A 172 11.33 5.38 -1.84
C GLN A 172 10.57 6.61 -2.35
N GLN A 173 11.16 7.40 -3.25
CA GLN A 173 10.54 8.57 -3.85
C GLN A 173 9.38 8.19 -4.80
N SER A 174 9.38 6.96 -5.34
CA SER A 174 8.25 6.45 -6.13
C SER A 174 7.00 6.23 -5.26
N ASP A 175 7.15 5.66 -4.07
CA ASP A 175 6.04 5.54 -3.11
C ASP A 175 5.57 6.91 -2.60
N ILE A 176 6.50 7.87 -2.39
CA ILE A 176 6.15 9.24 -2.00
C ILE A 176 5.32 9.94 -3.08
N TYR A 177 5.62 9.71 -4.36
CA TYR A 177 4.80 10.20 -5.46
C TYR A 177 3.38 9.65 -5.40
N ALA A 178 3.23 8.32 -5.26
CA ALA A 178 1.94 7.67 -5.15
C ALA A 178 1.13 8.16 -3.94
N VAL A 179 1.77 8.36 -2.78
CA VAL A 179 1.16 8.96 -1.58
C VAL A 179 0.71 10.40 -1.85
N GLY A 180 1.45 11.17 -2.62
CA GLY A 180 1.07 12.53 -3.04
C GLY A 180 -0.17 12.55 -3.93
N ILE A 181 -0.25 11.64 -4.91
CA ILE A 181 -1.43 11.47 -5.75
C ILE A 181 -2.65 11.05 -4.90
N LEU A 182 -2.46 10.08 -4.01
CA LEU A 182 -3.51 9.62 -3.10
C LEU A 182 -3.99 10.75 -2.17
N LEU A 183 -3.08 11.54 -1.60
CA LEU A 183 -3.44 12.71 -0.80
C LEU A 183 -4.32 13.68 -1.58
N ARG A 184 -3.96 13.99 -2.82
CA ARG A 184 -4.77 14.85 -3.71
C ARG A 184 -6.19 14.29 -3.86
N GLU A 185 -6.32 13.01 -4.15
CA GLU A 185 -7.62 12.36 -4.35
C GLU A 185 -8.48 12.38 -3.09
N ILE A 186 -7.89 12.04 -1.93
CA ILE A 186 -8.56 12.10 -0.63
C ILE A 186 -9.05 13.51 -0.30
N VAL A 187 -8.25 14.54 -0.65
CA VAL A 187 -8.65 15.94 -0.46
C VAL A 187 -9.83 16.30 -1.36
N TYR A 188 -9.83 15.87 -2.62
CA TYR A 188 -10.99 16.07 -3.51
C TYR A 188 -12.25 15.34 -3.02
N ALA A 189 -12.09 14.23 -2.33
CA ALA A 189 -13.19 13.47 -1.71
C ALA A 189 -13.59 14.00 -0.32
N SER A 190 -13.05 15.12 0.14
CA SER A 190 -13.35 15.67 1.48
C SER A 190 -14.49 16.69 1.46
N GLU A 191 -15.14 16.87 2.65
CA GLU A 191 -16.17 17.92 2.88
C GLU A 191 -15.59 19.35 2.78
N GLN A 192 -14.29 19.50 2.95
CA GLN A 192 -13.56 20.78 3.02
C GLN A 192 -12.50 20.89 1.90
N THR A 193 -12.87 20.55 0.66
CA THR A 193 -11.95 20.46 -0.47
C THR A 193 -11.11 21.72 -0.66
N GLU A 194 -11.74 22.91 -0.84
CA GLU A 194 -11.02 24.16 -1.09
C GLU A 194 -10.09 24.58 0.06
N PRO A 195 -10.53 24.59 1.33
CA PRO A 195 -9.64 24.88 2.44
C PRO A 195 -8.46 23.91 2.55
N MET A 196 -8.69 22.61 2.30
CA MET A 196 -7.64 21.61 2.37
C MET A 196 -6.66 21.71 1.19
N LEU A 197 -7.14 21.95 -0.02
CA LEU A 197 -6.28 22.20 -1.17
C LEU A 197 -5.36 23.41 -0.92
N SER A 198 -5.90 24.51 -0.34
CA SER A 198 -5.12 25.71 -0.04
C SER A 198 -3.93 25.44 0.89
N ILE A 199 -4.07 24.54 1.88
CA ILE A 199 -3.00 24.27 2.85
C ILE A 199 -2.10 23.09 2.45
N LEU A 200 -2.62 22.14 1.67
CA LEU A 200 -1.89 20.91 1.28
C LEU A 200 -1.31 20.98 -0.13
N HIS A 201 -1.60 22.06 -0.89
CA HIS A 201 -1.14 22.26 -2.26
C HIS A 201 0.36 22.02 -2.42
N ASP A 202 1.19 22.66 -1.57
CA ASP A 202 2.65 22.55 -1.70
C ASP A 202 3.13 21.13 -1.39
N ILE A 203 2.46 20.43 -0.47
CA ILE A 203 2.79 19.02 -0.14
C ILE A 203 2.49 18.13 -1.34
N ILE A 204 1.31 18.29 -1.93
CA ILE A 204 0.91 17.55 -3.13
C ILE A 204 1.87 17.88 -4.27
N HIS A 205 2.14 19.16 -4.51
CA HIS A 205 3.04 19.62 -5.58
C HIS A 205 4.46 19.08 -5.41
N THR A 206 5.02 19.14 -4.19
CA THR A 206 6.39 18.64 -3.93
C THR A 206 6.47 17.14 -4.09
N SER A 207 5.51 16.38 -3.52
CA SER A 207 5.52 14.91 -3.61
C SER A 207 5.31 14.39 -5.04
N THR A 208 4.61 15.14 -5.89
CA THR A 208 4.28 14.72 -7.27
C THR A 208 5.17 15.35 -8.35
N GLN A 209 6.36 15.86 -8.00
CA GLN A 209 7.34 16.34 -8.96
C GLN A 209 7.76 15.20 -9.93
N ILE A 210 7.93 15.53 -11.21
CA ILE A 210 8.40 14.57 -12.22
C ILE A 210 9.80 14.10 -11.87
N ASP A 211 10.69 15.05 -11.52
CA ASP A 211 12.04 14.78 -11.06
C ASP A 211 12.00 14.28 -9.61
N GLU A 212 12.37 13.01 -9.39
CA GLU A 212 12.36 12.36 -8.07
C GLU A 212 13.26 13.06 -7.05
N THR A 213 14.33 13.75 -7.50
CA THR A 213 15.26 14.47 -6.61
C THR A 213 14.63 15.72 -6.00
N ARG A 214 13.55 16.25 -6.59
CA ARG A 214 12.80 17.40 -6.09
C ARG A 214 11.66 17.02 -5.16
N ARG A 215 11.40 15.72 -4.97
CA ARG A 215 10.41 15.23 -4.00
C ARG A 215 11.00 15.23 -2.58
N TYR A 216 10.16 15.00 -1.59
CA TYR A 216 10.62 14.67 -0.24
C TYR A 216 11.61 13.51 -0.30
N GLN A 217 12.70 13.60 0.48
CA GLN A 217 13.72 12.54 0.50
C GLN A 217 13.32 11.38 1.42
N SER A 218 12.32 11.58 2.25
CA SER A 218 11.70 10.53 3.05
C SER A 218 10.22 10.80 3.29
N ILE A 219 9.45 9.74 3.50
CA ILE A 219 8.03 9.86 3.88
C ILE A 219 7.86 10.59 5.22
N ASN A 220 8.88 10.55 6.10
CA ASN A 220 8.85 11.27 7.37
C ASN A 220 8.97 12.79 7.19
N GLU A 221 9.68 13.27 6.19
CA GLU A 221 9.69 14.70 5.84
C GLU A 221 8.32 15.16 5.37
N MET A 222 7.70 14.42 4.46
CA MET A 222 6.33 14.69 4.01
C MET A 222 5.33 14.69 5.17
N LYS A 223 5.41 13.68 6.08
CA LYS A 223 4.58 13.61 7.30
C LYS A 223 4.77 14.82 8.19
N LYS A 224 6.01 15.26 8.41
CA LYS A 224 6.32 16.42 9.27
C LYS A 224 5.68 17.68 8.73
N GLU A 225 5.79 17.93 7.42
CA GLU A 225 5.18 19.10 6.80
C GLU A 225 3.64 18.99 6.82
N PHE A 226 3.08 17.82 6.55
CA PHE A 226 1.64 17.58 6.65
C PHE A 226 1.10 17.95 8.04
N LEU A 227 1.73 17.47 9.12
CA LEU A 227 1.33 17.79 10.49
C LEU A 227 1.43 19.29 10.77
N GLN A 228 2.50 19.95 10.36
CA GLN A 228 2.68 21.39 10.56
C GLN A 228 1.56 22.20 9.91
N ARG A 229 1.18 21.87 8.67
CA ARG A 229 0.15 22.60 7.95
C ARG A 229 -1.26 22.25 8.41
N PHE A 230 -1.51 20.98 8.73
CA PHE A 230 -2.82 20.49 9.10
C PHE A 230 -3.25 20.97 10.51
N HIS A 231 -2.35 20.96 11.49
CA HIS A 231 -2.64 21.34 12.87
C HIS A 231 -2.82 22.86 13.09
N HIS A 232 -2.39 23.69 12.17
CA HIS A 232 -2.58 25.15 12.29
C HIS A 232 -4.03 25.60 12.03
N ARG A 233 -4.94 24.71 11.66
CA ARG A 233 -6.35 24.99 11.46
C ARG A 233 -7.24 24.18 12.40
N LYS A 234 -8.33 24.83 12.89
CA LYS A 234 -9.42 24.15 13.59
C LYS A 234 -10.42 23.67 12.54
N TRP A 235 -10.46 22.36 12.33
CA TRP A 235 -11.43 21.69 11.47
C TRP A 235 -12.74 21.42 12.20
#